data_f9696c8646ab6fd24dc09ae311822289
#
_entry.id   f9696c8646ab6fd24dc09ae311822289
#
_cell.length_a   1.000
_cell.length_b   1.000
_cell.length_c   1.000
_cell.angle_alpha   90.00
_cell.angle_beta   90.00
_cell.angle_gamma   90.00
#
_symmetry.space_group_name_H-M   'P 1'
#
loop_
_entity.id
_entity.type
_entity.pdbx_description
1 polymer ?
#
loop_
_entity_poly.entity_id
_entity_poly.type
_entity_poly.pdbx_seq_one_letter_code
_entity_poly.pdbx_strand_id
1 'polypeptide(L)'
;MEYILQPVSSDIREAPQVMDPRASYLMSSMLGDVIKRGTGRRARVLERSDIAGKTGTTNGPRDAWFSGFNPDLVATSWVGFDDYSLLGKREFGGTAALPIWIDFMREALPKEQSSPSMPSGVVRLRIDRKTGRRVTGTPEGSVYEYFFEEFLPTQTSDGDKPLGTDELDGLF
;
A
#
# COMPACT_ATOMS: atom_id res chain seq x y z
N MET A 1 16.52 6.42 -32.40
CA MET A 1 15.40 5.55 -32.00
C MET A 1 14.16 6.41 -32.02
N GLU A 2 13.29 6.21 -32.99
CA GLU A 2 12.11 7.06 -33.18
C GLU A 2 10.96 6.45 -32.38
N TYR A 3 10.47 7.17 -31.39
CA TYR A 3 9.32 6.74 -30.59
C TYR A 3 8.05 7.11 -31.36
N ILE A 4 7.36 6.12 -31.92
CA ILE A 4 6.05 6.30 -32.49
C ILE A 4 5.05 6.35 -31.34
N LEU A 5 4.69 7.56 -30.91
CA LEU A 5 3.54 7.76 -30.01
C LEU A 5 2.28 7.45 -30.83
N GLN A 6 1.69 6.29 -30.61
CA GLN A 6 0.35 6.03 -31.13
C GLN A 6 -0.65 6.89 -30.33
N PRO A 7 -1.56 7.61 -31.00
CA PRO A 7 -2.60 8.33 -30.29
C PRO A 7 -3.44 7.31 -29.51
N VAL A 8 -3.55 7.55 -28.20
CA VAL A 8 -4.48 6.79 -27.36
C VAL A 8 -5.87 7.03 -27.94
N SER A 9 -6.59 5.96 -28.29
CA SER A 9 -7.98 6.03 -28.72
C SER A 9 -8.79 6.86 -27.70
N SER A 10 -9.58 7.80 -28.18
CA SER A 10 -10.47 8.63 -27.34
C SER A 10 -11.62 7.82 -26.70
N ASP A 11 -11.74 6.55 -27.03
CA ASP A 11 -12.68 5.63 -26.42
C ASP A 11 -12.16 5.24 -25.03
N ILE A 12 -12.51 6.01 -24.04
CA ILE A 12 -12.34 5.63 -22.63
C ILE A 12 -13.28 4.45 -22.39
N ARG A 13 -12.77 3.23 -22.58
CA ARG A 13 -13.47 2.02 -22.17
C ARG A 13 -13.25 1.86 -20.67
N GLU A 14 -14.33 1.89 -19.92
CA GLU A 14 -14.27 1.49 -18.54
C GLU A 14 -13.68 0.06 -18.48
N ALA A 15 -12.61 -0.11 -17.70
CA ALA A 15 -12.04 -1.42 -17.49
C ALA A 15 -13.06 -2.32 -16.77
N PRO A 16 -13.21 -3.60 -17.18
CA PRO A 16 -14.12 -4.49 -16.49
C PRO A 16 -13.69 -4.64 -15.03
N GLN A 17 -14.66 -4.62 -14.12
CA GLN A 17 -14.39 -4.87 -12.72
C GLN A 17 -14.00 -6.34 -12.52
N VAL A 18 -12.76 -6.58 -12.06
CA VAL A 18 -12.19 -7.92 -11.87
C VAL A 18 -12.03 -8.32 -10.41
N MET A 19 -12.27 -7.39 -9.48
CA MET A 19 -12.12 -7.60 -8.04
C MET A 19 -13.31 -6.99 -7.30
N ASP A 20 -13.71 -7.59 -6.18
CA ASP A 20 -14.70 -7.01 -5.27
C ASP A 20 -14.23 -5.60 -4.84
N PRO A 21 -15.05 -4.55 -4.99
CA PRO A 21 -14.68 -3.18 -4.60
C PRO A 21 -14.25 -3.07 -3.14
N ARG A 22 -14.81 -3.86 -2.25
CA ARG A 22 -14.46 -3.91 -0.84
C ARG A 22 -13.04 -4.45 -0.64
N ALA A 23 -12.69 -5.56 -1.34
CA ALA A 23 -11.35 -6.13 -1.31
C ALA A 23 -10.31 -5.15 -1.87
N SER A 24 -10.64 -4.48 -2.98
CA SER A 24 -9.80 -3.42 -3.56
C SER A 24 -9.56 -2.27 -2.58
N TYR A 25 -10.62 -1.84 -1.88
CA TYR A 25 -10.52 -0.77 -0.88
C TYR A 25 -9.63 -1.15 0.31
N LEU A 26 -9.81 -2.36 0.87
CA LEU A 26 -8.95 -2.87 1.95
C LEU A 26 -7.49 -2.97 1.51
N MET A 27 -7.24 -3.53 0.32
CA MET A 27 -5.89 -3.64 -0.22
C MET A 27 -5.24 -2.26 -0.42
N SER A 28 -5.97 -1.31 -0.96
CA SER A 28 -5.48 0.08 -1.13
C SER A 28 -5.15 0.73 0.21
N SER A 29 -5.95 0.49 1.25
CA SER A 29 -5.66 0.96 2.60
C SER A 29 -4.36 0.36 3.16
N MET A 30 -4.17 -0.96 3.02
CA MET A 30 -2.94 -1.65 3.45
C MET A 30 -1.71 -1.13 2.72
N LEU A 31 -1.83 -0.88 1.40
CA LEU A 31 -0.75 -0.30 0.59
C LEU A 31 -0.48 1.17 0.96
N GLY A 32 -1.49 1.92 1.38
CA GLY A 32 -1.34 3.25 1.95
C GLY A 32 -0.53 3.24 3.25
N ASP A 33 -0.68 2.21 4.06
CA ASP A 33 0.08 2.04 5.30
C ASP A 33 1.58 1.76 5.07
N VAL A 34 1.94 1.19 3.93
CA VAL A 34 3.35 1.06 3.53
C VAL A 34 4.02 2.44 3.45
N ILE A 35 3.28 3.46 3.01
CA ILE A 35 3.76 4.85 2.98
C ILE A 35 3.66 5.50 4.35
N LYS A 36 2.55 5.34 5.07
CA LYS A 36 2.35 5.97 6.37
C LYS A 36 3.35 5.49 7.42
N ARG A 37 3.60 4.19 7.49
CA ARG A 37 4.36 3.53 8.57
C ARG A 37 5.28 2.38 8.15
N GLY A 38 5.30 2.02 6.84
CA GLY A 38 6.08 0.90 6.31
C GLY A 38 7.36 1.31 5.58
N THR A 39 7.76 0.47 4.62
CA THR A 39 9.01 0.61 3.84
C THR A 39 8.99 1.77 2.85
N GLY A 40 7.79 2.31 2.53
CA GLY A 40 7.60 3.46 1.65
C GLY A 40 7.59 4.83 2.35
N ARG A 41 7.96 4.93 3.63
CA ARG A 41 7.83 6.17 4.43
C ARG A 41 8.48 7.42 3.83
N ARG A 42 9.48 7.27 2.97
CA ARG A 42 10.12 8.40 2.27
C ARG A 42 9.12 9.16 1.38
N ALA A 43 8.09 8.47 0.83
CA ALA A 43 7.06 9.11 0.02
C ALA A 43 6.16 10.09 0.79
N ARG A 44 6.23 10.12 2.12
CA ARG A 44 5.54 11.12 2.96
C ARG A 44 5.98 12.56 2.66
N VAL A 45 7.14 12.75 2.02
CA VAL A 45 7.61 14.07 1.56
C VAL A 45 6.68 14.68 0.51
N LEU A 46 5.82 13.90 -0.13
CA LEU A 46 4.79 14.41 -1.05
C LEU A 46 3.59 15.03 -0.33
N GLU A 47 3.49 14.87 1.00
CA GLU A 47 2.41 15.39 1.86
C GLU A 47 1.01 15.01 1.36
N ARG A 48 0.86 13.78 0.86
CA ARG A 48 -0.38 13.25 0.30
C ARG A 48 -0.91 12.07 1.11
N SER A 49 -2.24 12.05 1.26
CA SER A 49 -2.96 10.98 1.94
C SER A 49 -3.57 9.94 0.98
N ASP A 50 -3.62 10.26 -0.30
CA ASP A 50 -4.25 9.49 -1.38
C ASP A 50 -3.27 8.62 -2.18
N ILE A 51 -2.03 8.49 -1.73
CA ILE A 51 -1.02 7.65 -2.36
C ILE A 51 -0.83 6.33 -1.61
N ALA A 52 -0.61 5.29 -2.36
CA ALA A 52 -0.36 3.93 -1.86
C ALA A 52 0.74 3.25 -2.70
N GLY A 53 1.34 2.19 -2.18
CA GLY A 53 2.37 1.48 -2.96
C GLY A 53 3.13 0.44 -2.17
N LYS A 54 4.05 -0.24 -2.87
CA LYS A 54 4.86 -1.33 -2.31
C LYS A 54 6.26 -1.33 -2.88
N THR A 55 7.23 -1.53 -2.00
CA THR A 55 8.63 -1.80 -2.37
C THR A 55 8.80 -3.25 -2.81
N GLY A 56 9.66 -3.49 -3.78
CA GLY A 56 10.14 -4.82 -4.15
C GLY A 56 11.68 -4.83 -4.15
N THR A 57 12.26 -5.95 -3.76
CA THR A 57 13.71 -6.17 -3.82
C THR A 57 13.96 -7.67 -3.99
N THR A 58 14.80 -8.05 -4.94
CA THR A 58 15.22 -9.44 -5.12
C THR A 58 16.15 -9.90 -3.99
N ASN A 59 16.23 -11.21 -3.76
CA ASN A 59 17.19 -11.80 -2.82
C ASN A 59 18.63 -11.51 -3.31
N GLY A 60 19.40 -10.79 -2.48
CA GLY A 60 20.61 -10.10 -2.94
C GLY A 60 20.18 -8.94 -3.86
N PRO A 61 20.35 -7.68 -3.47
CA PRO A 61 19.73 -6.55 -4.19
C PRO A 61 20.29 -6.43 -5.61
N ARG A 62 19.61 -7.05 -6.58
CA ARG A 62 19.88 -7.01 -8.02
C ARG A 62 18.86 -6.17 -8.74
N ASP A 63 17.59 -6.28 -8.27
CA ASP A 63 16.49 -5.45 -8.73
C ASP A 63 15.84 -4.76 -7.54
N ALA A 64 15.66 -3.47 -7.66
CA ALA A 64 14.95 -2.63 -6.73
C ALA A 64 13.72 -2.04 -7.41
N TRP A 65 12.56 -2.23 -6.80
CA TRP A 65 11.27 -1.81 -7.34
C TRP A 65 10.52 -0.94 -6.36
N PHE A 66 9.78 0.00 -6.89
CA PHE A 66 8.66 0.61 -6.19
C PHE A 66 7.50 0.78 -7.15
N SER A 67 6.37 0.16 -6.84
CA SER A 67 5.10 0.36 -7.54
C SER A 67 4.15 1.09 -6.64
N GLY A 68 3.61 2.20 -7.09
CA GLY A 68 2.69 3.00 -6.32
C GLY A 68 1.67 3.73 -7.20
N PHE A 69 0.62 4.20 -6.57
CA PHE A 69 -0.52 4.79 -7.26
C PHE A 69 -1.27 5.79 -6.37
N ASN A 70 -2.08 6.59 -7.02
CA ASN A 70 -3.25 7.26 -6.45
C ASN A 70 -4.49 6.87 -7.28
N PRO A 71 -5.70 7.37 -7.00
CA PRO A 71 -6.88 7.01 -7.80
C PRO A 71 -6.77 7.30 -9.30
N ASP A 72 -5.94 8.24 -9.71
CA ASP A 72 -5.87 8.73 -11.10
C ASP A 72 -4.63 8.23 -11.86
N LEU A 73 -3.58 7.81 -11.14
CA LEU A 73 -2.28 7.51 -11.74
C LEU A 73 -1.61 6.34 -11.07
N VAL A 74 -1.07 5.42 -11.85
CA VAL A 74 -0.19 4.34 -11.41
C VAL A 74 1.19 4.51 -12.03
N ALA A 75 2.24 4.34 -11.24
CA ALA A 75 3.61 4.37 -11.72
C ALA A 75 4.47 3.30 -11.05
N THR A 76 5.40 2.76 -11.79
CA THR A 76 6.40 1.81 -11.30
C THR A 76 7.79 2.31 -11.66
N SER A 77 8.69 2.35 -10.69
CA SER A 77 10.11 2.58 -10.89
C SER A 77 10.91 1.31 -10.63
N TRP A 78 11.92 1.11 -11.44
CA TRP A 78 12.83 -0.02 -11.36
C TRP A 78 14.27 0.46 -11.50
N VAL A 79 15.15 -0.16 -10.72
CA VAL A 79 16.60 0.00 -10.82
C VAL A 79 17.23 -1.38 -10.84
N GLY A 80 18.04 -1.64 -11.85
CA GLY A 80 18.72 -2.92 -12.06
C GLY A 80 19.79 -2.80 -13.13
N PHE A 81 20.64 -3.81 -13.23
CA PHE A 81 21.61 -3.96 -14.33
C PHE A 81 21.12 -5.03 -15.31
N ASP A 82 21.39 -4.84 -16.61
CA ASP A 82 20.99 -5.78 -17.66
C ASP A 82 21.63 -7.16 -17.51
N ASP A 83 22.83 -7.22 -16.92
CA ASP A 83 23.56 -8.47 -16.63
C ASP A 83 23.17 -9.11 -15.30
N TYR A 84 22.13 -8.57 -14.62
CA TYR A 84 21.64 -9.05 -13.33
C TYR A 84 22.71 -9.05 -12.23
N SER A 85 23.70 -8.17 -12.29
CA SER A 85 24.69 -7.98 -11.25
C SER A 85 24.11 -7.30 -10.00
N LEU A 86 24.82 -7.34 -8.88
CA LEU A 86 24.39 -6.72 -7.63
C LEU A 86 24.42 -5.19 -7.75
N LEU A 87 23.35 -4.53 -7.32
CA LEU A 87 23.26 -3.06 -7.25
C LEU A 87 24.21 -2.47 -6.20
N GLY A 88 24.55 -3.24 -5.18
CA GLY A 88 25.41 -2.79 -4.10
C GLY A 88 24.79 -2.95 -2.70
N LYS A 89 25.53 -2.51 -1.68
CA LYS A 89 25.04 -2.58 -0.30
C LYS A 89 23.94 -1.54 -0.07
N ARG A 90 22.79 -1.99 0.49
CA ARG A 90 21.64 -1.16 0.85
C ARG A 90 20.85 -0.56 -0.32
N GLU A 91 21.02 -1.07 -1.54
CA GLU A 91 20.26 -0.67 -2.72
C GLU A 91 18.95 -1.49 -2.80
N PHE A 92 17.99 -1.11 -1.97
CA PHE A 92 16.67 -1.74 -1.89
C PHE A 92 15.59 -0.89 -2.60
N GLY A 93 14.42 -1.44 -2.82
CA GLY A 93 13.30 -0.71 -3.41
C GLY A 93 12.99 0.63 -2.72
N GLY A 94 13.11 0.69 -1.39
CA GLY A 94 12.89 1.93 -0.62
C GLY A 94 14.03 2.95 -0.69
N THR A 95 15.21 2.57 -1.14
CA THR A 95 16.41 3.44 -1.22
C THR A 95 16.79 3.79 -2.65
N ALA A 96 16.67 2.87 -3.59
CA ALA A 96 17.05 3.06 -4.99
C ALA A 96 15.85 3.44 -5.89
N ALA A 97 14.75 2.69 -5.83
CA ALA A 97 13.61 2.90 -6.73
C ALA A 97 12.61 3.96 -6.22
N LEU A 98 12.31 3.96 -4.92
CA LEU A 98 11.32 4.89 -4.34
C LEU A 98 11.64 6.38 -4.58
N PRO A 99 12.89 6.88 -4.50
CA PRO A 99 13.19 8.27 -4.81
C PRO A 99 12.79 8.67 -6.24
N ILE A 100 13.04 7.82 -7.22
CA ILE A 100 12.67 8.04 -8.62
C ILE A 100 11.14 8.18 -8.75
N TRP A 101 10.42 7.26 -8.09
CA TRP A 101 8.96 7.31 -8.04
C TRP A 101 8.45 8.60 -7.38
N ILE A 102 9.07 9.03 -6.28
CA ILE A 102 8.69 10.28 -5.60
C ILE A 102 8.87 11.49 -6.52
N ASP A 103 9.99 11.58 -7.22
CA ASP A 103 10.27 12.70 -8.10
C ASP A 103 9.30 12.74 -9.29
N PHE A 104 9.00 11.58 -9.88
CA PHE A 104 7.98 11.47 -10.91
C PHE A 104 6.59 11.91 -10.41
N MET A 105 6.15 11.35 -9.27
CA MET A 105 4.82 11.63 -8.72
C MET A 105 4.66 13.08 -8.25
N ARG A 106 5.74 13.74 -7.84
CA ARG A 106 5.71 15.16 -7.46
C ARG A 106 5.24 16.05 -8.61
N GLU A 107 5.65 15.72 -9.83
CA GLU A 107 5.30 16.48 -11.03
C GLU A 107 3.98 16.01 -11.68
N ALA A 108 3.73 14.69 -11.62
CA ALA A 108 2.63 14.07 -12.36
C ALA A 108 1.29 14.08 -11.61
N LEU A 109 1.31 14.14 -10.27
CA LEU A 109 0.06 14.10 -9.48
C LEU A 109 -0.75 15.40 -9.64
N PRO A 110 -2.09 15.29 -9.74
CA PRO A 110 -2.97 16.44 -9.66
C PRO A 110 -2.76 17.19 -8.33
N LYS A 111 -2.93 18.50 -8.34
CA LYS A 111 -2.81 19.32 -7.11
C LYS A 111 -3.84 18.91 -6.04
N GLU A 112 -5.04 18.57 -6.48
CA GLU A 112 -6.11 18.11 -5.61
C GLU A 112 -5.90 16.66 -5.22
N GLN A 113 -6.13 16.35 -3.95
CA GLN A 113 -6.08 14.97 -3.45
C GLN A 113 -7.44 14.31 -3.67
N SER A 114 -7.40 13.08 -4.17
CA SER A 114 -8.58 12.27 -4.40
C SER A 114 -8.63 11.13 -3.37
N SER A 115 -9.77 10.99 -2.69
CA SER A 115 -9.95 9.89 -1.74
C SER A 115 -11.14 9.03 -2.18
N PRO A 116 -10.92 7.76 -2.51
CA PRO A 116 -12.02 6.85 -2.83
C PRO A 116 -13.02 6.77 -1.68
N SER A 117 -14.30 6.79 -2.01
CA SER A 117 -15.35 6.56 -1.01
C SER A 117 -15.29 5.12 -0.50
N MET A 118 -15.51 4.95 0.80
CA MET A 118 -15.59 3.62 1.41
C MET A 118 -16.84 2.90 0.86
N PRO A 119 -16.68 1.70 0.27
CA PRO A 119 -17.80 0.93 -0.25
C PRO A 119 -18.73 0.44 0.86
N SER A 120 -19.99 0.19 0.51
CA SER A 120 -20.95 -0.49 1.41
C SER A 120 -20.42 -1.89 1.79
N GLY A 121 -20.68 -2.34 3.03
CA GLY A 121 -20.17 -3.61 3.56
C GLY A 121 -18.70 -3.57 4.01
N VAL A 122 -18.07 -2.37 4.03
CA VAL A 122 -16.81 -2.13 4.70
C VAL A 122 -17.05 -1.26 5.92
N VAL A 123 -16.45 -1.61 7.03
CA VAL A 123 -16.50 -0.86 8.28
C VAL A 123 -15.10 -0.50 8.75
N ARG A 124 -14.99 0.64 9.44
CA ARG A 124 -13.73 1.10 10.03
C ARG A 124 -13.82 0.94 11.54
N LEU A 125 -12.95 0.12 12.10
CA LEU A 125 -12.91 -0.18 13.53
C LEU A 125 -11.55 0.15 14.13
N ARG A 126 -11.55 0.43 15.42
CA ARG A 126 -10.32 0.57 16.20
C ARG A 126 -9.94 -0.79 16.76
N ILE A 127 -8.68 -1.17 16.54
CA ILE A 127 -8.10 -2.42 17.03
C ILE A 127 -6.82 -2.15 17.81
N ASP A 128 -6.49 -3.05 18.71
CA ASP A 128 -5.16 -3.14 19.30
C ASP A 128 -4.19 -3.74 18.28
N ARG A 129 -3.04 -3.09 18.06
CA ARG A 129 -2.07 -3.50 17.04
C ARG A 129 -1.39 -4.84 17.31
N LYS A 130 -1.32 -5.25 18.57
CA LYS A 130 -0.63 -6.49 18.96
C LYS A 130 -1.53 -7.70 18.86
N THR A 131 -2.81 -7.52 19.22
CA THR A 131 -3.77 -8.62 19.31
C THR A 131 -4.71 -8.69 18.12
N GLY A 132 -4.84 -7.61 17.33
CA GLY A 132 -5.84 -7.49 16.27
C GLY A 132 -7.28 -7.39 16.77
N ARG A 133 -7.51 -7.37 18.08
CA ARG A 133 -8.85 -7.35 18.68
C ARG A 133 -9.44 -5.94 18.70
N ARG A 134 -10.75 -5.86 18.57
CA ARG A 134 -11.48 -4.59 18.62
C ARG A 134 -11.40 -4.00 20.01
N VAL A 135 -11.11 -2.70 20.10
CA VAL A 135 -11.05 -1.95 21.37
C VAL A 135 -12.03 -0.79 21.35
N THR A 136 -12.48 -0.38 22.54
CA THR A 136 -13.29 0.82 22.76
C THR A 136 -12.40 1.99 23.19
N GLY A 137 -12.82 3.21 22.86
CA GLY A 137 -12.03 4.41 23.18
C GLY A 137 -10.75 4.54 22.34
N THR A 138 -9.71 5.13 22.93
CA THR A 138 -8.42 5.41 22.27
C THR A 138 -7.23 4.89 23.09
N PRO A 139 -7.16 3.56 23.40
CA PRO A 139 -6.02 3.03 24.13
C PRO A 139 -4.71 3.26 23.39
N GLU A 140 -3.62 3.40 24.12
CA GLU A 140 -2.29 3.49 23.55
C GLU A 140 -1.99 2.25 22.70
N GLY A 141 -1.36 2.44 21.54
CA GLY A 141 -1.06 1.35 20.60
C GLY A 141 -2.23 0.89 19.73
N SER A 142 -3.42 1.47 19.89
CA SER A 142 -4.55 1.16 19.01
C SER A 142 -4.48 1.93 17.69
N VAL A 143 -5.04 1.34 16.63
CA VAL A 143 -5.12 1.90 15.27
C VAL A 143 -6.51 1.69 14.69
N TYR A 144 -6.86 2.49 13.67
CA TYR A 144 -8.02 2.23 12.84
C TYR A 144 -7.63 1.34 11.67
N GLU A 145 -8.45 0.30 11.46
CA GLU A 145 -8.34 -0.60 10.30
C GLU A 145 -9.71 -0.85 9.69
N TYR A 146 -9.73 -1.32 8.44
CA TYR A 146 -10.94 -1.60 7.69
C TYR A 146 -11.20 -3.10 7.63
N PHE A 147 -12.46 -3.47 7.73
CA PHE A 147 -12.92 -4.87 7.74
C PHE A 147 -14.15 -5.03 6.87
N PHE A 148 -14.37 -6.21 6.35
CA PHE A 148 -15.68 -6.59 5.86
C PHE A 148 -16.66 -6.66 7.04
N GLU A 149 -17.86 -6.15 6.84
CA GLU A 149 -18.89 -6.14 7.88
C GLU A 149 -19.22 -7.54 8.42
N GLU A 150 -19.11 -8.55 7.57
CA GLU A 150 -19.33 -9.96 7.92
C GLU A 150 -18.14 -10.64 8.63
N PHE A 151 -16.95 -10.01 8.65
CA PHE A 151 -15.72 -10.57 9.24
C PHE A 151 -15.09 -9.59 10.25
N LEU A 152 -15.81 -9.32 11.31
CA LEU A 152 -15.34 -8.39 12.33
C LEU A 152 -14.42 -9.08 13.34
N PRO A 153 -13.34 -8.40 13.79
CA PRO A 153 -12.48 -8.93 14.86
C PRO A 153 -13.26 -9.02 16.16
N THR A 154 -12.93 -10.03 16.98
CA THR A 154 -13.50 -10.18 18.31
C THR A 154 -13.19 -8.97 19.19
N GLN A 155 -14.09 -8.67 20.13
CA GLN A 155 -13.85 -7.60 21.10
C GLN A 155 -12.87 -8.07 22.18
N THR A 156 -11.98 -7.17 22.63
CA THR A 156 -11.14 -7.44 23.81
C THR A 156 -12.04 -7.49 25.03
N SER A 157 -11.99 -8.59 25.80
CA SER A 157 -12.50 -8.62 27.17
C SER A 157 -11.37 -8.17 28.12
N ASP A 158 -11.72 -7.48 29.20
CA ASP A 158 -10.76 -7.14 30.25
C ASP A 158 -10.14 -8.45 30.79
N GLY A 159 -8.85 -8.68 30.50
CA GLY A 159 -8.13 -9.88 30.94
C GLY A 159 -7.60 -10.80 29.83
N ASP A 160 -7.91 -10.53 28.57
CA ASP A 160 -7.38 -11.33 27.44
C ASP A 160 -5.88 -11.08 27.21
N LYS A 161 -5.09 -12.14 27.31
CA LYS A 161 -3.67 -12.11 26.92
C LYS A 161 -3.52 -11.95 25.40
N PRO A 162 -2.44 -11.33 24.90
CA PRO A 162 -2.12 -11.34 23.47
C PRO A 162 -2.08 -12.78 22.95
N LEU A 163 -2.61 -13.01 21.75
CA LEU A 163 -2.42 -14.28 21.03
C LEU A 163 -0.93 -14.59 20.97
N GLY A 164 -0.52 -15.76 21.45
CA GLY A 164 0.85 -16.22 21.30
C GLY A 164 1.20 -16.38 19.83
N THR A 165 2.48 -16.23 19.50
CA THR A 165 3.00 -16.44 18.12
C THR A 165 2.65 -17.82 17.57
N ASP A 166 2.44 -18.80 18.44
CA ASP A 166 2.14 -20.19 18.10
C ASP A 166 0.70 -20.42 17.59
N GLU A 167 -0.22 -19.47 17.86
CA GLU A 167 -1.61 -19.53 17.34
C GLU A 167 -1.75 -18.93 15.93
N LEU A 168 -0.74 -18.22 15.45
CA LEU A 168 -0.75 -17.63 14.10
C LEU A 168 -0.26 -18.63 13.03
N ASP A 169 0.52 -19.63 13.40
CA ASP A 169 1.06 -20.66 12.48
C ASP A 169 -0.01 -21.64 11.93
N GLY A 170 -1.22 -21.60 12.48
CA GLY A 170 -2.35 -22.43 12.02
C GLY A 170 -3.31 -21.76 11.05
N LEU A 171 -3.07 -20.48 10.68
CA LEU A 171 -3.99 -19.67 9.86
C LEU A 171 -3.47 -19.39 8.44
N PHE A 172 -2.30 -19.95 8.05
CA PHE A 172 -1.73 -19.82 6.71
C PHE A 172 -1.38 -21.18 6.11
#